data_380a21ee3f6f260d466616590a8b1a02
#
_entry.id   380a21ee3f6f260d466616590a8b1a02
#
_cell.length_a   1.000
_cell.length_b   1.000
_cell.length_c   1.000
_cell.angle_alpha   90.00
_cell.angle_beta   90.00
_cell.angle_gamma   90.00
#
_symmetry.space_group_name_H-M   'P 1'
#
loop_
_entity.id
_entity.type
_entity.pdbx_description
1 polymer ?
#
loop_
_entity_poly.entity_id
_entity_poly.type
_entity_poly.pdbx_seq_one_letter_code
_entity_poly.pdbx_strand_id
1 'polypeptide(L)'
;DVYKRQAYYVIAPAEASSNLARYDGVRYGLRVDGNGLDELYINTRTEGFGKEVKRRILIGTYVLSAGYYDAYYLKAQKVRRLIKNDFDEAFQKCDIILTPTSPVEPFAIGDKSMMENPINMYLNDVFTVSVNLAGLPALSLPIGLSSHGLPLGMQLIGRAFDEGIIFKTAYQLERGANFVRI
;
A
#
# COMPACT_ATOMS: atom_id res chain seq x y z
N ASP A 1 11.17 -4.35 10.02
CA ASP A 1 10.91 -3.71 11.32
C ASP A 1 9.42 -3.47 11.52
N VAL A 2 8.88 -3.98 12.64
CA VAL A 2 7.46 -3.89 13.02
C VAL A 2 6.99 -2.42 13.09
N TYR A 3 7.83 -1.52 13.57
CA TYR A 3 7.52 -0.09 13.68
C TYR A 3 7.35 0.61 12.33
N LYS A 4 8.10 0.20 11.32
CA LYS A 4 8.01 0.78 9.97
C LYS A 4 6.64 0.50 9.35
N ARG A 5 6.16 -0.73 9.51
CA ARG A 5 4.83 -1.11 9.03
C ARG A 5 3.69 -0.41 9.79
N GLN A 6 3.84 -0.26 11.11
CA GLN A 6 2.84 0.45 11.93
C GLN A 6 2.63 1.90 11.46
N ALA A 7 3.69 2.60 11.03
CA ALA A 7 3.57 3.95 10.50
C ALA A 7 2.64 4.02 9.28
N TYR A 8 2.67 3.02 8.40
CA TYR A 8 1.75 2.96 7.24
C TYR A 8 0.28 2.85 7.68
N TYR A 9 -0.01 1.96 8.64
CA TYR A 9 -1.39 1.75 9.11
C TYR A 9 -1.94 2.92 9.94
N VAL A 10 -1.12 3.90 10.27
CA VAL A 10 -1.53 5.19 10.82
C VAL A 10 -1.71 6.22 9.70
N ILE A 11 -0.71 6.39 8.83
CA ILE A 11 -0.69 7.45 7.81
C ILE A 11 -1.72 7.17 6.71
N ALA A 12 -1.76 5.96 6.16
CA ALA A 12 -2.63 5.65 5.03
C ALA A 12 -4.13 5.80 5.36
N PRO A 13 -4.65 5.31 6.50
CA PRO A 13 -6.03 5.60 6.93
C PRO A 13 -6.29 7.08 7.19
N ALA A 14 -5.33 7.81 7.77
CA ALA A 14 -5.47 9.25 8.01
C ALA A 14 -5.62 10.02 6.69
N GLU A 15 -4.76 9.74 5.70
CA GLU A 15 -4.87 10.32 4.36
C GLU A 15 -6.15 9.86 3.65
N ALA A 16 -6.55 8.59 3.76
CA ALA A 16 -7.77 8.08 3.17
C ALA A 16 -9.02 8.79 3.74
N SER A 17 -9.10 9.00 5.05
CA SER A 17 -10.25 9.71 5.65
C SER A 17 -10.39 11.13 5.11
N SER A 18 -9.27 11.84 4.96
CA SER A 18 -9.23 13.20 4.40
C SER A 18 -9.57 13.23 2.91
N ASN A 19 -8.95 12.36 2.12
CA ASN A 19 -9.10 12.36 0.66
C ASN A 19 -10.48 11.85 0.22
N LEU A 20 -11.01 10.83 0.89
CA LEU A 20 -12.33 10.27 0.58
C LEU A 20 -13.50 11.09 1.12
N ALA A 21 -13.25 12.13 1.92
CA ALA A 21 -14.29 13.09 2.33
C ALA A 21 -14.97 13.78 1.13
N ARG A 22 -14.26 13.89 0.00
CA ARG A 22 -14.77 14.52 -1.24
C ARG A 22 -15.76 13.68 -2.03
N TYR A 23 -15.87 12.37 -1.72
CA TYR A 23 -16.76 11.44 -2.40
C TYR A 23 -18.11 11.42 -1.68
N ASP A 24 -18.91 12.45 -1.90
CA ASP A 24 -20.19 12.73 -1.23
C ASP A 24 -21.43 12.62 -2.14
N GLY A 25 -21.21 12.43 -3.47
CA GLY A 25 -22.27 12.31 -4.46
C GLY A 25 -22.98 13.63 -4.82
N VAL A 26 -22.44 14.78 -4.38
CA VAL A 26 -23.07 16.09 -4.65
C VAL A 26 -22.84 16.53 -6.09
N ARG A 27 -21.59 16.49 -6.57
CA ARG A 27 -21.22 17.00 -7.90
C ARG A 27 -20.92 15.89 -8.92
N TYR A 28 -20.42 14.76 -8.47
CA TYR A 28 -20.00 13.64 -9.33
C TYR A 28 -19.97 12.32 -8.56
N GLY A 29 -19.86 11.24 -9.28
CA GLY A 29 -19.78 9.89 -8.73
C GLY A 29 -21.15 9.31 -8.37
N LEU A 30 -21.13 8.25 -7.57
CA LEU A 30 -22.34 7.64 -7.07
C LEU A 30 -23.12 8.64 -6.22
N ARG A 31 -24.41 8.73 -6.47
CA ARG A 31 -25.37 9.52 -5.68
C ARG A 31 -26.56 8.65 -5.31
N VAL A 32 -26.84 8.59 -4.02
CA VAL A 32 -28.04 7.92 -3.48
C VAL A 32 -28.83 8.97 -2.71
N ASP A 33 -29.98 9.34 -3.26
CA ASP A 33 -30.82 10.40 -2.69
C ASP A 33 -31.42 10.01 -1.33
N GLY A 34 -31.81 11.02 -0.56
CA GLY A 34 -32.45 10.93 0.74
C GLY A 34 -33.40 12.12 0.97
N ASN A 35 -34.05 12.17 2.13
CA ASN A 35 -34.98 13.25 2.48
C ASN A 35 -34.31 14.57 2.90
N GLY A 36 -33.05 14.73 2.57
CA GLY A 36 -32.23 15.92 2.86
C GLY A 36 -30.75 15.65 2.69
N LEU A 37 -29.94 16.65 2.99
CA LEU A 37 -28.48 16.61 2.77
C LEU A 37 -27.80 15.53 3.61
N ASP A 38 -28.20 15.38 4.86
CA ASP A 38 -27.60 14.40 5.78
C ASP A 38 -27.86 12.96 5.29
N GLU A 39 -29.11 12.66 4.89
CA GLU A 39 -29.45 11.35 4.36
C GLU A 39 -28.77 11.09 3.01
N LEU A 40 -28.67 12.09 2.14
CA LEU A 40 -27.89 11.99 0.90
C LEU A 40 -26.44 11.54 1.19
N TYR A 41 -25.76 12.17 2.13
CA TYR A 41 -24.39 11.80 2.51
C TYR A 41 -24.32 10.40 3.12
N ILE A 42 -25.20 10.09 4.06
CA ILE A 42 -25.23 8.79 4.74
C ILE A 42 -25.47 7.67 3.71
N ASN A 43 -26.50 7.79 2.88
CA ASN A 43 -26.89 6.77 1.92
C ASN A 43 -25.80 6.58 0.85
N THR A 44 -25.33 7.68 0.25
CA THR A 44 -24.28 7.65 -0.77
C THR A 44 -23.00 6.98 -0.26
N ARG A 45 -22.53 7.37 0.92
CA ARG A 45 -21.28 6.81 1.48
C ARG A 45 -21.46 5.40 2.01
N THR A 46 -22.65 5.06 2.48
CA THR A 46 -22.97 3.71 2.95
C THR A 46 -22.96 2.71 1.80
N GLU A 47 -23.55 3.08 0.67
CA GLU A 47 -23.62 2.21 -0.51
C GLU A 47 -22.33 2.24 -1.32
N GLY A 48 -21.71 3.42 -1.48
CA GLY A 48 -20.53 3.61 -2.31
C GLY A 48 -19.23 3.07 -1.73
N PHE A 49 -19.08 2.99 -0.41
CA PHE A 49 -17.86 2.49 0.22
C PHE A 49 -18.02 1.07 0.75
N GLY A 50 -17.10 0.19 0.32
CA GLY A 50 -16.99 -1.15 0.87
C GLY A 50 -16.62 -1.16 2.36
N LYS A 51 -16.84 -2.29 3.01
CA LYS A 51 -16.62 -2.48 4.47
C LYS A 51 -15.21 -2.08 4.92
N GLU A 52 -14.18 -2.48 4.18
CA GLU A 52 -12.78 -2.19 4.52
C GLU A 52 -12.46 -0.70 4.38
N VAL A 53 -12.97 -0.04 3.34
CA VAL A 53 -12.78 1.42 3.14
C VAL A 53 -13.43 2.19 4.29
N LYS A 54 -14.64 1.84 4.67
CA LYS A 54 -15.34 2.45 5.83
C LYS A 54 -14.53 2.30 7.12
N ARG A 55 -13.97 1.11 7.36
CA ARG A 55 -13.10 0.86 8.50
C ARG A 55 -11.87 1.76 8.51
N ARG A 56 -11.19 1.91 7.36
CA ARG A 56 -10.01 2.80 7.22
C ARG A 56 -10.37 4.26 7.42
N ILE A 57 -11.50 4.73 6.92
CA ILE A 57 -11.99 6.09 7.15
C ILE A 57 -12.19 6.34 8.65
N LEU A 58 -12.83 5.41 9.37
CA LEU A 58 -13.06 5.54 10.82
C LEU A 58 -11.73 5.58 11.59
N ILE A 59 -10.81 4.68 11.30
CA ILE A 59 -9.47 4.66 11.92
C ILE A 59 -8.73 5.98 11.64
N GLY A 60 -8.75 6.46 10.40
CA GLY A 60 -8.11 7.70 10.00
C GLY A 60 -8.68 8.92 10.71
N THR A 61 -10.00 9.00 10.81
CA THR A 61 -10.69 10.07 11.55
C THR A 61 -10.29 10.06 13.02
N TYR A 62 -10.21 8.88 13.64
CA TYR A 62 -9.76 8.75 15.03
C TYR A 62 -8.33 9.21 15.22
N VAL A 63 -7.41 8.78 14.35
CA VAL A 63 -5.99 9.15 14.41
C VAL A 63 -5.77 10.66 14.23
N LEU A 64 -6.61 11.32 13.45
CA LEU A 64 -6.54 12.77 13.21
C LEU A 64 -7.29 13.60 14.28
N SER A 65 -8.00 12.97 15.21
CA SER A 65 -8.75 13.68 16.24
C SER A 65 -7.85 14.29 17.31
N ALA A 66 -8.38 15.28 18.02
CA ALA A 66 -7.68 15.97 19.10
C ALA A 66 -7.20 14.99 20.18
N GLY A 67 -5.96 15.15 20.63
CA GLY A 67 -5.30 14.27 21.61
C GLY A 67 -4.62 13.03 21.00
N TYR A 68 -5.00 12.59 19.81
CA TYR A 68 -4.37 11.44 19.12
C TYR A 68 -3.46 11.86 17.98
N TYR A 69 -3.65 13.05 17.43
CA TYR A 69 -2.86 13.56 16.32
C TYR A 69 -1.35 13.57 16.61
N ASP A 70 -0.95 14.14 17.74
CA ASP A 70 0.47 14.21 18.13
C ASP A 70 1.04 12.84 18.49
N ALA A 71 0.25 12.05 19.23
CA ALA A 71 0.69 10.76 19.73
C ALA A 71 0.88 9.71 18.62
N TYR A 72 0.05 9.76 17.58
CA TYR A 72 0.05 8.76 16.52
C TYR A 72 0.48 9.34 15.17
N TYR A 73 -0.20 10.34 14.64
CA TYR A 73 0.05 10.82 13.28
C TYR A 73 1.42 11.50 13.15
N LEU A 74 1.75 12.44 14.02
CA LEU A 74 3.06 13.10 13.98
C LEU A 74 4.21 12.12 14.27
N LYS A 75 4.01 11.18 15.18
CA LYS A 75 4.99 10.13 15.43
C LYS A 75 5.22 9.25 14.20
N ALA A 76 4.15 8.86 13.51
CA ALA A 76 4.23 8.08 12.28
C ALA A 76 4.93 8.85 11.15
N GLN A 77 4.69 10.16 11.03
CA GLN A 77 5.41 11.02 10.07
C GLN A 77 6.92 11.11 10.38
N LYS A 78 7.31 11.17 11.65
CA LYS A 78 8.73 11.11 12.04
C LYS A 78 9.36 9.78 11.66
N VAL A 79 8.66 8.65 11.91
CA VAL A 79 9.12 7.32 11.49
C VAL A 79 9.22 7.23 9.96
N ARG A 80 8.25 7.77 9.21
CA ARG A 80 8.31 7.86 7.74
C ARG A 80 9.59 8.55 7.26
N ARG A 81 10.01 9.64 7.92
CA ARG A 81 11.26 10.34 7.59
C ARG A 81 12.48 9.45 7.82
N LEU A 82 12.52 8.68 8.91
CA LEU A 82 13.61 7.74 9.17
C LEU A 82 13.68 6.63 8.11
N ILE A 83 12.54 6.09 7.70
CA ILE A 83 12.47 5.12 6.60
C ILE A 83 13.05 5.71 5.33
N LYS A 84 12.69 6.95 4.98
CA LYS A 84 13.24 7.63 3.81
C LYS A 84 14.76 7.75 3.89
N ASN A 85 15.30 8.14 5.05
CA ASN A 85 16.73 8.29 5.25
C ASN A 85 17.48 6.95 5.08
N ASP A 86 16.93 5.82 5.57
CA ASP A 86 17.51 4.49 5.38
C ASP A 86 17.69 4.15 3.88
N PHE A 87 16.69 4.49 3.05
CA PHE A 87 16.78 4.30 1.61
C PHE A 87 17.78 5.26 0.96
N ASP A 88 17.81 6.52 1.39
CA ASP A 88 18.76 7.51 0.86
C ASP A 88 20.22 7.09 1.15
N GLU A 89 20.49 6.52 2.32
CA GLU A 89 21.80 5.95 2.65
C GLU A 89 22.14 4.71 1.80
N ALA A 90 21.17 3.82 1.58
CA ALA A 90 21.36 2.65 0.74
C ALA A 90 21.69 3.06 -0.72
N PHE A 91 21.03 4.06 -1.25
CA PHE A 91 21.26 4.59 -2.60
C PHE A 91 22.58 5.37 -2.77
N GLN A 92 23.32 5.62 -1.71
CA GLN A 92 24.71 6.06 -1.84
C GLN A 92 25.65 4.93 -2.28
N LYS A 93 25.23 3.67 -2.11
CA LYS A 93 26.05 2.47 -2.34
C LYS A 93 25.57 1.63 -3.53
N CYS A 94 24.36 1.86 -4.01
CA CYS A 94 23.78 1.12 -5.13
C CYS A 94 22.82 1.99 -5.94
N ASP A 95 22.53 1.57 -7.16
CA ASP A 95 21.62 2.28 -8.07
C ASP A 95 20.21 1.71 -8.03
N ILE A 96 20.08 0.42 -7.69
CA ILE A 96 18.80 -0.29 -7.56
C ILE A 96 18.87 -1.21 -6.35
N ILE A 97 17.74 -1.32 -5.63
CA ILE A 97 17.55 -2.28 -4.54
C ILE A 97 16.59 -3.37 -5.03
N LEU A 98 16.98 -4.62 -4.82
CA LEU A 98 16.20 -5.81 -5.15
C LEU A 98 15.63 -6.44 -3.89
N THR A 99 14.35 -6.76 -3.90
CA THR A 99 13.69 -7.51 -2.81
C THR A 99 12.64 -8.45 -3.39
N PRO A 100 12.20 -9.48 -2.65
CA PRO A 100 10.95 -10.15 -2.98
C PRO A 100 9.80 -9.13 -2.97
N THR A 101 8.78 -9.32 -3.82
CA THR A 101 7.56 -8.49 -3.77
C THR A 101 6.66 -8.90 -2.60
N SER A 102 6.53 -10.21 -2.39
CA SER A 102 5.76 -10.80 -1.30
C SER A 102 6.61 -11.83 -0.55
N PRO A 103 6.40 -12.02 0.76
CA PRO A 103 7.12 -13.03 1.56
C PRO A 103 6.64 -14.46 1.29
N VAL A 104 5.50 -14.62 0.64
CA VAL A 104 4.87 -15.91 0.36
C VAL A 104 4.46 -16.01 -1.09
N GLU A 105 4.28 -17.23 -1.58
CA GLU A 105 3.66 -17.52 -2.87
C GLU A 105 2.16 -17.18 -2.88
N PRO A 106 1.50 -17.12 -4.05
CA PRO A 106 0.07 -16.90 -4.14
C PRO A 106 -0.72 -17.97 -3.37
N PHE A 107 -1.74 -17.53 -2.64
CA PHE A 107 -2.66 -18.40 -1.91
C PHE A 107 -3.90 -18.74 -2.75
N ALA A 108 -4.62 -19.81 -2.37
CA ALA A 108 -5.79 -20.25 -3.10
C ALA A 108 -6.95 -19.25 -3.04
N ILE A 109 -7.70 -19.12 -4.13
CA ILE A 109 -8.91 -18.28 -4.15
C ILE A 109 -9.91 -18.84 -3.13
N GLY A 110 -10.39 -17.97 -2.24
CA GLY A 110 -11.33 -18.37 -1.16
C GLY A 110 -10.66 -18.99 0.06
N ASP A 111 -9.34 -18.92 0.19
CA ASP A 111 -8.64 -19.37 1.39
C ASP A 111 -9.11 -18.57 2.61
N LYS A 112 -9.89 -19.25 3.47
CA LYS A 112 -10.46 -18.63 4.68
C LYS A 112 -9.39 -18.21 5.68
N SER A 113 -8.27 -18.93 5.76
CA SER A 113 -7.17 -18.61 6.69
C SER A 113 -6.55 -17.24 6.39
N MET A 114 -6.54 -16.84 5.12
CA MET A 114 -6.07 -15.54 4.67
C MET A 114 -7.15 -14.45 4.79
N MET A 115 -8.41 -14.81 4.55
CA MET A 115 -9.53 -13.84 4.55
C MET A 115 -10.06 -13.52 5.95
N GLU A 116 -10.06 -14.48 6.87
CA GLU A 116 -10.61 -14.33 8.23
C GLU A 116 -9.63 -13.68 9.20
N ASN A 117 -8.32 -13.79 8.94
CA ASN A 117 -7.30 -13.14 9.76
C ASN A 117 -6.66 -11.94 9.02
N PRO A 118 -7.06 -10.70 9.35
CA PRO A 118 -6.48 -9.50 8.72
C PRO A 118 -4.95 -9.42 8.83
N ILE A 119 -4.36 -10.01 9.86
CA ILE A 119 -2.91 -10.00 10.07
C ILE A 119 -2.19 -10.78 8.95
N ASN A 120 -2.74 -11.91 8.51
CA ASN A 120 -2.15 -12.70 7.43
C ASN A 120 -2.15 -11.92 6.11
N MET A 121 -3.24 -11.24 5.80
CA MET A 121 -3.31 -10.35 4.63
C MET A 121 -2.29 -9.20 4.72
N TYR A 122 -2.14 -8.60 5.90
CA TYR A 122 -1.20 -7.51 6.11
C TYR A 122 0.27 -7.94 6.06
N LEU A 123 0.59 -9.22 6.28
CA LEU A 123 1.96 -9.71 6.13
C LEU A 123 2.43 -9.73 4.67
N ASN A 124 1.52 -9.80 3.71
CA ASN A 124 1.85 -9.84 2.29
C ASN A 124 2.47 -8.51 1.77
N ASP A 125 2.25 -7.39 2.44
CA ASP A 125 2.75 -6.07 2.03
C ASP A 125 4.05 -5.63 2.72
N VAL A 126 4.67 -6.52 3.50
CA VAL A 126 5.83 -6.19 4.35
C VAL A 126 7.02 -5.59 3.58
N PHE A 127 7.23 -5.98 2.33
CA PHE A 127 8.31 -5.47 1.49
C PHE A 127 7.94 -4.24 0.66
N THR A 128 6.65 -3.96 0.46
CA THR A 128 6.18 -2.87 -0.40
C THR A 128 5.82 -1.60 0.35
N VAL A 129 5.33 -1.73 1.59
CA VAL A 129 4.87 -0.62 2.42
C VAL A 129 5.97 0.43 2.67
N SER A 130 7.19 0.00 2.99
CA SER A 130 8.30 0.90 3.26
C SER A 130 8.69 1.75 2.06
N VAL A 131 8.60 1.19 0.86
CA VAL A 131 8.88 1.88 -0.41
C VAL A 131 7.86 2.98 -0.67
N ASN A 132 6.58 2.68 -0.45
CA ASN A 132 5.48 3.66 -0.54
C ASN A 132 5.66 4.81 0.47
N LEU A 133 6.01 4.49 1.73
CA LEU A 133 6.28 5.51 2.75
C LEU A 133 7.48 6.40 2.42
N ALA A 134 8.50 5.84 1.79
CA ALA A 134 9.68 6.57 1.34
C ALA A 134 9.42 7.42 0.08
N GLY A 135 8.30 7.21 -0.62
CA GLY A 135 7.98 7.94 -1.85
C GLY A 135 8.91 7.60 -3.01
N LEU A 136 9.25 6.32 -3.14
CA LEU A 136 10.18 5.82 -4.15
C LEU A 136 9.43 5.08 -5.25
N PRO A 137 9.88 5.17 -6.51
CA PRO A 137 9.37 4.35 -7.58
C PRO A 137 9.83 2.90 -7.40
N ALA A 138 8.93 1.97 -7.70
CA ALA A 138 9.22 0.56 -7.69
C ALA A 138 8.41 -0.20 -8.75
N LEU A 139 8.95 -1.34 -9.18
CA LEU A 139 8.33 -2.21 -10.15
C LEU A 139 8.43 -3.65 -9.68
N SER A 140 7.37 -4.41 -9.79
CA SER A 140 7.37 -5.85 -9.59
C SER A 140 7.38 -6.57 -10.92
N LEU A 141 8.24 -7.57 -11.06
CA LEU A 141 8.30 -8.44 -12.23
C LEU A 141 8.34 -9.90 -11.81
N PRO A 142 7.79 -10.82 -12.63
CA PRO A 142 7.93 -12.24 -12.39
C PRO A 142 9.40 -12.66 -12.62
N ILE A 143 9.95 -13.49 -11.72
CA ILE A 143 11.34 -13.94 -11.81
C ILE A 143 11.46 -15.46 -11.89
N GLY A 144 10.43 -16.19 -11.58
CA GLY A 144 10.43 -17.65 -11.59
C GLY A 144 9.16 -18.24 -11.01
N LEU A 145 9.18 -19.55 -10.84
CA LEU A 145 8.10 -20.30 -10.21
C LEU A 145 8.58 -20.89 -8.88
N SER A 146 7.67 -21.04 -7.93
CA SER A 146 7.90 -21.77 -6.69
C SER A 146 8.00 -23.28 -6.97
N SER A 147 8.32 -24.07 -5.95
CA SER A 147 8.27 -25.53 -6.00
C SER A 147 6.88 -26.10 -6.33
N HIS A 148 5.82 -25.29 -6.13
CA HIS A 148 4.44 -25.65 -6.46
C HIS A 148 4.01 -25.15 -7.84
N GLY A 149 4.92 -24.57 -8.63
CA GLY A 149 4.62 -24.02 -9.96
C GLY A 149 3.90 -22.67 -9.94
N LEU A 150 3.87 -21.97 -8.80
CA LEU A 150 3.22 -20.68 -8.67
C LEU A 150 4.22 -19.53 -8.93
N PRO A 151 3.79 -18.38 -9.53
CA PRO A 151 4.67 -17.30 -9.89
C PRO A 151 5.25 -16.59 -8.65
N LEU A 152 6.54 -16.26 -8.71
CA LEU A 152 7.23 -15.47 -7.71
C LEU A 152 7.59 -14.09 -8.29
N GLY A 153 7.30 -13.05 -7.51
CA GLY A 153 7.58 -11.66 -7.87
C GLY A 153 8.86 -11.14 -7.20
N MET A 154 9.64 -10.42 -7.97
CA MET A 154 10.77 -9.60 -7.47
C MET A 154 10.46 -8.13 -7.63
N GLN A 155 10.77 -7.34 -6.62
CA GLN A 155 10.61 -5.90 -6.63
C GLN A 155 11.95 -5.22 -6.91
N LEU A 156 11.94 -4.28 -7.83
CA LEU A 156 13.02 -3.34 -8.13
C LEU A 156 12.64 -1.98 -7.57
N ILE A 157 13.49 -1.38 -6.76
CA ILE A 157 13.28 -0.08 -6.14
C ILE A 157 14.37 0.86 -6.65
N GLY A 158 14.00 2.03 -7.16
CA GLY A 158 14.91 3.05 -7.67
C GLY A 158 14.88 4.35 -6.86
N ARG A 159 15.77 5.27 -7.20
CA ARG A 159 15.76 6.64 -6.66
C ARG A 159 14.50 7.37 -7.11
N ALA A 160 14.09 8.37 -6.34
CA ALA A 160 12.96 9.21 -6.70
C ALA A 160 13.15 9.85 -8.10
N PHE A 161 12.14 9.75 -8.94
CA PHE A 161 12.10 10.24 -10.33
C PHE A 161 13.10 9.57 -11.29
N ASP A 162 13.61 8.39 -10.96
CA ASP A 162 14.55 7.62 -11.81
C ASP A 162 13.92 6.28 -12.26
N GLU A 163 12.69 6.34 -12.78
CA GLU A 163 11.97 5.18 -13.29
C GLU A 163 12.69 4.54 -14.50
N GLY A 164 13.45 5.32 -15.22
CA GLY A 164 14.20 4.86 -16.41
C GLY A 164 15.17 3.74 -16.10
N ILE A 165 15.93 3.83 -14.99
CA ILE A 165 16.84 2.77 -14.59
C ILE A 165 16.11 1.50 -14.15
N ILE A 166 14.95 1.65 -13.49
CA ILE A 166 14.11 0.51 -13.08
C ILE A 166 13.64 -0.27 -14.31
N PHE A 167 13.08 0.41 -15.32
CA PHE A 167 12.61 -0.25 -16.54
C PHE A 167 13.77 -0.91 -17.32
N LYS A 168 14.91 -0.24 -17.41
CA LYS A 168 16.10 -0.81 -18.08
C LYS A 168 16.57 -2.09 -17.39
N THR A 169 16.62 -2.08 -16.06
CA THR A 169 17.03 -3.25 -15.28
C THR A 169 15.99 -4.36 -15.35
N ALA A 170 14.70 -4.03 -15.22
CA ALA A 170 13.60 -4.98 -15.34
C ALA A 170 13.61 -5.70 -16.70
N TYR A 171 13.82 -4.96 -17.80
CA TYR A 171 13.93 -5.52 -19.14
C TYR A 171 15.07 -6.53 -19.28
N GLN A 172 16.24 -6.24 -18.71
CA GLN A 172 17.36 -7.17 -18.72
C GLN A 172 17.10 -8.42 -17.89
N LEU A 173 16.51 -8.26 -16.71
CA LEU A 173 16.15 -9.39 -15.84
C LEU A 173 15.08 -10.28 -16.48
N GLU A 174 14.03 -9.68 -17.06
CA GLU A 174 12.98 -10.44 -17.76
C GLU A 174 13.54 -11.30 -18.89
N ARG A 175 14.49 -10.76 -19.66
CA ARG A 175 15.18 -11.51 -20.73
C ARG A 175 16.10 -12.60 -20.19
N GLY A 176 16.79 -12.34 -19.07
CA GLY A 176 17.72 -13.30 -18.45
C GLY A 176 17.03 -14.43 -17.70
N ALA A 177 15.90 -14.14 -17.09
CA ALA A 177 15.14 -15.11 -16.29
C ALA A 177 14.43 -16.19 -17.13
N ASN A 178 14.36 -16.01 -18.46
CA ASN A 178 13.70 -16.95 -19.40
C ASN A 178 12.28 -17.32 -18.93
N PHE A 179 11.56 -16.35 -18.38
CA PHE A 179 10.25 -16.56 -17.79
C PHE A 179 9.27 -16.98 -18.88
N VAL A 180 8.74 -18.19 -18.74
CA VAL A 180 7.73 -18.72 -19.67
C VAL A 180 6.44 -17.91 -19.45
N ARG A 181 6.04 -17.11 -20.45
CA ARG A 181 4.71 -16.50 -20.46
C ARG A 181 3.67 -17.63 -20.49
N ILE A 182 2.88 -17.73 -19.43
CA ILE A 182 1.71 -18.61 -19.37
C ILE A 182 0.62 -18.02 -20.25
#